data_7aa45a37f065de9dbd43fc8259a35cff
#
_entry.id   7aa45a37f065de9dbd43fc8259a35cff
#
_cell.length_a   1.000
_cell.length_b   1.000
_cell.length_c   1.000
_cell.angle_alpha   90.00
_cell.angle_beta   90.00
_cell.angle_gamma   90.00
#
_symmetry.space_group_name_H-M   'P 1'
#
loop_
_entity.id
_entity.type
_entity.pdbx_description
1 polymer ?
#
loop_
_entity_poly.entity_id
_entity_poly.type
_entity_poly.pdbx_seq_one_letter_code
_entity_poly.pdbx_strand_id
1 'polypeptide(L)'
;MRILFLTNFYPPYEIGGMEQSCQQVVEGLRKRGHHNYVLTSMHGTRNRPVEENGVYRWLYLEMDFEPWVQAFKFFLNREKREKQNLKRFDQLIRDTQPDIIFIWGMWNLPRSLAAFAETQYPDQVIYRFADYWPTLPTQYKLYWQTPGRKWFSRIPKLLMGFLARFALAFDHPANLKFEKAICVSAATRDVLVNAGIPISHARIIHTGIDETKYLDGNARTNTDMEDKILKLLFAGRLSADKGVETAIKAMKQIVYEKGKTTVQLSLAGTGSEDYLKRLPNLVSRDRLDDYVKFLGYLPSEEMPDLMKEFDVMLVPSTWEEPFARVVLEGMTAGLVVVATPMGGTKEILRHGENGLFVNPGDANDLAEKIEDLADSPYLRCALSVAGRKTIKEHFTFEIMMDKIESYLCDAADHSPRIPSASLNS
;
A
#
# COMPACT_ATOMS: atom_id res chain seq x y z
N MET A 1 -16.33 -12.71 17.38
CA MET A 1 -16.33 -11.26 17.67
C MET A 1 -17.03 -10.49 16.55
N ARG A 2 -17.53 -9.30 16.89
CA ARG A 2 -18.03 -8.31 15.92
C ARG A 2 -16.95 -7.25 15.73
N ILE A 3 -16.50 -7.06 14.49
CA ILE A 3 -15.38 -6.18 14.18
C ILE A 3 -15.86 -5.14 13.16
N LEU A 4 -15.72 -3.86 13.48
CA LEU A 4 -15.99 -2.75 12.58
C LEU A 4 -14.69 -2.21 12.00
N PHE A 5 -14.47 -2.43 10.71
CA PHE A 5 -13.35 -1.87 9.97
C PHE A 5 -13.67 -0.45 9.54
N LEU A 6 -12.74 0.49 9.75
CA LEU A 6 -12.79 1.85 9.23
C LEU A 6 -11.66 2.04 8.21
N THR A 7 -12.01 2.33 6.96
CA THR A 7 -11.05 2.54 5.88
C THR A 7 -11.52 3.59 4.89
N ASN A 8 -10.58 4.32 4.28
CA ASN A 8 -10.88 5.36 3.28
C ASN A 8 -11.44 4.78 1.97
N PHE A 9 -10.90 3.67 1.48
CA PHE A 9 -11.36 2.99 0.28
C PHE A 9 -11.54 1.49 0.55
N TYR A 10 -12.37 0.85 -0.29
CA TYR A 10 -12.62 -0.58 -0.20
C TYR A 10 -13.10 -1.10 -1.58
N PRO A 11 -12.63 -2.28 -2.04
CA PRO A 11 -13.02 -2.84 -3.32
C PRO A 11 -14.54 -2.87 -3.55
N PRO A 12 -15.02 -2.69 -4.80
CA PRO A 12 -14.24 -2.57 -6.05
C PRO A 12 -13.70 -1.15 -6.35
N TYR A 13 -13.75 -0.22 -5.41
CA TYR A 13 -13.32 1.18 -5.59
C TYR A 13 -12.02 1.44 -4.80
N GLU A 14 -10.99 0.66 -5.12
CA GLU A 14 -9.66 0.75 -4.53
C GLU A 14 -8.72 1.64 -5.35
N ILE A 15 -7.61 2.04 -4.71
CA ILE A 15 -6.51 2.79 -5.33
C ILE A 15 -5.21 1.98 -5.31
N GLY A 16 -5.10 0.99 -4.43
CA GLY A 16 -3.88 0.21 -4.29
C GLY A 16 -4.03 -1.07 -3.48
N GLY A 17 -2.90 -1.68 -3.18
CA GLY A 17 -2.85 -2.98 -2.52
C GLY A 17 -3.27 -2.98 -1.04
N MET A 18 -3.34 -1.81 -0.40
CA MET A 18 -3.77 -1.71 1.00
C MET A 18 -5.25 -2.05 1.16
N GLU A 19 -6.08 -1.57 0.24
CA GLU A 19 -7.52 -1.83 0.22
C GLU A 19 -7.84 -3.29 -0.07
N GLN A 20 -7.10 -3.91 -1.00
CA GLN A 20 -7.20 -5.33 -1.29
C GLN A 20 -6.79 -6.17 -0.07
N SER A 21 -5.71 -5.78 0.63
CA SER A 21 -5.30 -6.44 1.87
C SER A 21 -6.36 -6.30 2.96
N CYS A 22 -7.05 -5.15 3.05
CA CYS A 22 -8.19 -4.96 3.95
C CYS A 22 -9.30 -5.97 3.66
N GLN A 23 -9.71 -6.07 2.40
CA GLN A 23 -10.74 -7.01 1.97
C GLN A 23 -10.36 -8.46 2.29
N GLN A 24 -9.13 -8.86 1.98
CA GLN A 24 -8.65 -10.21 2.26
C GLN A 24 -8.73 -10.53 3.77
N VAL A 25 -8.33 -9.59 4.64
CA VAL A 25 -8.43 -9.78 6.10
C VAL A 25 -9.89 -9.81 6.57
N VAL A 26 -10.76 -8.94 6.05
CA VAL A 26 -12.20 -8.96 6.36
C VAL A 26 -12.82 -10.32 6.00
N GLU A 27 -12.51 -10.83 4.80
CA GLU A 27 -13.02 -12.12 4.34
C GLU A 27 -12.39 -13.29 5.11
N GLY A 28 -11.10 -13.24 5.40
CA GLY A 28 -10.39 -14.23 6.20
C GLY A 28 -10.98 -14.36 7.61
N LEU A 29 -11.23 -13.23 8.29
CA LEU A 29 -11.88 -13.23 9.59
C LEU A 29 -13.35 -13.72 9.53
N ARG A 30 -14.08 -13.44 8.45
CA ARG A 30 -15.42 -14.00 8.24
C ARG A 30 -15.39 -15.54 8.15
N LYS A 31 -14.45 -16.07 7.38
CA LYS A 31 -14.25 -17.54 7.27
C LYS A 31 -13.89 -18.19 8.61
N ARG A 32 -13.27 -17.44 9.52
CA ARG A 32 -12.92 -17.86 10.88
C ARG A 32 -14.07 -17.66 11.90
N GLY A 33 -15.28 -17.27 11.44
CA GLY A 33 -16.47 -17.14 12.26
C GLY A 33 -16.68 -15.79 12.93
N HIS A 34 -15.94 -14.74 12.53
CA HIS A 34 -16.16 -13.38 13.01
C HIS A 34 -17.21 -12.65 12.18
N HIS A 35 -17.96 -11.73 12.82
CA HIS A 35 -18.90 -10.85 12.14
C HIS A 35 -18.23 -9.51 11.84
N ASN A 36 -17.94 -9.27 10.55
CA ASN A 36 -17.20 -8.10 10.12
C ASN A 36 -18.09 -7.10 9.38
N TYR A 37 -18.01 -5.84 9.79
CA TYR A 37 -18.62 -4.69 9.16
C TYR A 37 -17.53 -3.78 8.63
N VAL A 38 -17.75 -3.13 7.49
CA VAL A 38 -16.79 -2.20 6.89
C VAL A 38 -17.46 -0.86 6.68
N LEU A 39 -16.94 0.18 7.32
CA LEU A 39 -17.33 1.56 7.07
C LEU A 39 -16.28 2.23 6.19
N THR A 40 -16.69 2.70 5.02
CA THR A 40 -15.79 3.30 4.03
C THR A 40 -16.43 4.50 3.34
N SER A 41 -15.65 5.15 2.47
CA SER A 41 -16.13 6.31 1.72
C SER A 41 -17.13 5.95 0.63
N MET A 42 -17.91 6.98 0.23
CA MET A 42 -18.82 6.91 -0.91
C MET A 42 -18.10 7.02 -2.26
N HIS A 43 -16.78 6.88 -2.29
CA HIS A 43 -16.03 6.87 -3.55
C HIS A 43 -16.57 5.80 -4.49
N GLY A 44 -16.74 6.14 -5.76
CA GLY A 44 -17.31 5.24 -6.79
C GLY A 44 -18.84 5.12 -6.79
N THR A 45 -19.54 5.53 -5.74
CA THR A 45 -21.01 5.39 -5.62
C THR A 45 -21.82 6.62 -6.10
N ARG A 46 -21.23 7.50 -6.89
CA ARG A 46 -21.83 8.79 -7.29
C ARG A 46 -22.29 9.65 -6.09
N ASN A 47 -21.54 9.59 -4.99
CA ASN A 47 -21.82 10.28 -3.71
C ASN A 47 -23.17 9.90 -3.08
N ARG A 48 -23.63 8.68 -3.27
CA ARG A 48 -24.82 8.12 -2.61
C ARG A 48 -24.41 7.08 -1.58
N PRO A 49 -25.00 7.07 -0.37
CA PRO A 49 -24.82 5.99 0.58
C PRO A 49 -25.25 4.66 -0.02
N VAL A 50 -24.40 3.65 0.10
CA VAL A 50 -24.67 2.28 -0.37
C VAL A 50 -24.32 1.33 0.77
N GLU A 51 -25.15 0.30 0.94
CA GLU A 51 -24.93 -0.78 1.88
C GLU A 51 -25.05 -2.10 1.14
N GLU A 52 -24.01 -2.91 1.23
CA GLU A 52 -23.97 -4.20 0.56
C GLU A 52 -23.08 -5.18 1.34
N ASN A 53 -23.60 -6.35 1.69
CA ASN A 53 -22.85 -7.43 2.34
C ASN A 53 -22.05 -7.01 3.58
N GLY A 54 -22.60 -6.09 4.40
CA GLY A 54 -21.93 -5.54 5.58
C GLY A 54 -20.85 -4.51 5.27
N VAL A 55 -20.83 -4.00 4.04
CA VAL A 55 -19.99 -2.86 3.63
C VAL A 55 -20.86 -1.62 3.53
N TYR A 56 -20.57 -0.63 4.35
CA TYR A 56 -21.28 0.63 4.44
C TYR A 56 -20.46 1.75 3.80
N ARG A 57 -20.79 2.14 2.59
CA ARG A 57 -20.16 3.24 1.84
C ARG A 57 -20.86 4.53 2.17
N TRP A 58 -20.59 5.07 3.35
CA TRP A 58 -21.34 6.19 3.91
C TRP A 58 -20.52 7.47 4.13
N LEU A 59 -19.18 7.36 4.13
CA LEU A 59 -18.34 8.48 4.51
C LEU A 59 -18.01 9.40 3.34
N TYR A 60 -17.96 10.69 3.64
CA TYR A 60 -17.34 11.67 2.76
C TYR A 60 -15.83 11.68 2.96
N LEU A 61 -15.09 11.70 1.87
CA LEU A 61 -13.66 11.97 1.89
C LEU A 61 -13.40 13.44 2.20
N GLU A 62 -12.20 13.77 2.73
CA GLU A 62 -11.72 15.15 2.83
C GLU A 62 -11.65 15.76 1.43
N MET A 63 -11.06 15.02 0.47
CA MET A 63 -10.92 15.45 -0.91
C MET A 63 -11.51 14.42 -1.86
N ASP A 64 -12.51 14.84 -2.62
CA ASP A 64 -13.01 14.09 -3.77
C ASP A 64 -12.00 14.21 -4.93
N PHE A 65 -11.94 13.22 -5.83
CA PHE A 65 -11.02 13.24 -6.99
C PHE A 65 -11.50 14.15 -8.15
N GLU A 66 -12.56 14.92 -7.95
CA GLU A 66 -13.09 15.89 -8.92
C GLU A 66 -12.52 17.29 -8.64
N PRO A 67 -11.51 17.76 -9.40
CA PRO A 67 -10.73 18.94 -9.04
C PRO A 67 -11.49 20.27 -9.10
N TRP A 68 -12.57 20.35 -9.90
CA TRP A 68 -13.24 21.63 -10.19
C TRP A 68 -14.20 22.10 -9.10
N VAL A 69 -14.67 21.23 -8.25
CA VAL A 69 -15.68 21.51 -7.21
C VAL A 69 -15.06 21.60 -5.79
N GLN A 70 -13.80 21.26 -5.66
CA GLN A 70 -13.14 21.08 -4.35
C GLN A 70 -13.08 22.35 -3.52
N ALA A 71 -12.71 23.47 -4.13
CA ALA A 71 -12.60 24.73 -3.42
C ALA A 71 -13.93 25.18 -2.80
N PHE A 72 -15.03 25.04 -3.57
CA PHE A 72 -16.37 25.37 -3.07
C PHE A 72 -16.85 24.38 -2.00
N LYS A 73 -16.63 23.09 -2.21
CA LYS A 73 -16.99 22.06 -1.23
C LYS A 73 -16.24 22.25 0.10
N PHE A 74 -14.99 22.69 0.06
CA PHE A 74 -14.21 22.97 1.27
C PHE A 74 -14.85 24.07 2.12
N PHE A 75 -15.13 25.25 1.55
CA PHE A 75 -15.66 26.37 2.32
C PHE A 75 -17.14 26.21 2.72
N LEU A 76 -17.95 25.58 1.88
CA LEU A 76 -19.41 25.52 2.10
C LEU A 76 -19.86 24.25 2.84
N ASN A 77 -19.18 23.12 2.66
CA ASN A 77 -19.71 21.82 3.07
C ASN A 77 -18.79 21.02 4.01
N ARG A 78 -17.56 21.46 4.28
CA ARG A 78 -16.58 20.70 5.09
C ARG A 78 -17.15 20.28 6.46
N GLU A 79 -17.54 21.26 7.25
CA GLU A 79 -18.06 21.00 8.61
C GLU A 79 -19.34 20.15 8.59
N LYS A 80 -20.23 20.40 7.64
CA LYS A 80 -21.46 19.62 7.50
C LYS A 80 -21.15 18.17 7.16
N ARG A 81 -20.21 17.91 6.23
CA ARG A 81 -19.77 16.57 5.85
C ARG A 81 -19.10 15.86 7.03
N GLU A 82 -18.25 16.55 7.75
CA GLU A 82 -17.55 15.99 8.91
C GLU A 82 -18.56 15.61 10.03
N LYS A 83 -19.49 16.48 10.36
CA LYS A 83 -20.59 16.17 11.29
C LYS A 83 -21.44 14.99 10.83
N GLN A 84 -21.70 14.89 9.52
CA GLN A 84 -22.42 13.75 8.95
C GLN A 84 -21.59 12.45 9.03
N ASN A 85 -20.29 12.50 8.79
CA ASN A 85 -19.41 11.35 8.96
C ASN A 85 -19.43 10.84 10.41
N LEU A 86 -19.28 11.73 11.38
CA LEU A 86 -19.35 11.39 12.81
C LEU A 86 -20.70 10.77 13.17
N LYS A 87 -21.82 11.38 12.74
CA LYS A 87 -23.16 10.84 12.99
C LYS A 87 -23.35 9.44 12.41
N ARG A 88 -22.89 9.20 11.17
CA ARG A 88 -23.02 7.90 10.50
C ARG A 88 -22.12 6.84 11.15
N PHE A 89 -20.94 7.23 11.57
CA PHE A 89 -20.03 6.34 12.30
C PHE A 89 -20.61 5.94 13.66
N ASP A 90 -21.06 6.90 14.45
CA ASP A 90 -21.71 6.65 15.75
C ASP A 90 -22.97 5.78 15.59
N GLN A 91 -23.81 6.08 14.59
CA GLN A 91 -24.96 5.25 14.25
C GLN A 91 -24.57 3.80 13.99
N LEU A 92 -23.58 3.57 13.11
CA LEU A 92 -23.16 2.22 12.78
C LEU A 92 -22.56 1.47 13.98
N ILE A 93 -21.82 2.16 14.85
CA ILE A 93 -21.31 1.55 16.10
C ILE A 93 -22.47 1.10 16.98
N ARG A 94 -23.50 1.93 17.15
CA ARG A 94 -24.68 1.57 17.95
C ARG A 94 -25.47 0.43 17.35
N ASP A 95 -25.62 0.40 16.02
CA ASP A 95 -26.39 -0.62 15.31
C ASP A 95 -25.68 -1.98 15.32
N THR A 96 -24.36 -1.98 15.20
CA THR A 96 -23.55 -3.20 15.11
C THR A 96 -22.96 -3.64 16.43
N GLN A 97 -22.81 -2.74 17.40
CA GLN A 97 -22.17 -2.96 18.70
C GLN A 97 -20.89 -3.78 18.57
N PRO A 98 -19.86 -3.27 17.88
CA PRO A 98 -18.64 -4.01 17.63
C PRO A 98 -17.86 -4.24 18.93
N ASP A 99 -17.22 -5.39 19.04
CA ASP A 99 -16.25 -5.65 20.11
C ASP A 99 -14.93 -4.90 19.85
N ILE A 100 -14.61 -4.68 18.56
CA ILE A 100 -13.40 -3.99 18.09
C ILE A 100 -13.77 -2.99 16.98
N ILE A 101 -13.18 -1.81 17.03
CA ILE A 101 -13.13 -0.82 15.95
C ILE A 101 -11.73 -0.83 15.38
N PHE A 102 -11.57 -1.47 14.19
CA PHE A 102 -10.28 -1.67 13.57
C PHE A 102 -10.02 -0.61 12.49
N ILE A 103 -9.21 0.40 12.80
CA ILE A 103 -8.87 1.49 11.90
C ILE A 103 -7.74 1.03 10.97
N TRP A 104 -8.10 0.82 9.70
CA TRP A 104 -7.21 0.26 8.69
C TRP A 104 -6.52 1.31 7.83
N GLY A 105 -7.24 2.35 7.40
CA GLY A 105 -6.70 3.40 6.54
C GLY A 105 -7.44 4.73 6.67
N MET A 106 -6.67 5.79 6.95
CA MET A 106 -7.20 7.13 7.22
C MET A 106 -6.65 8.22 6.29
N TRP A 107 -5.93 7.83 5.21
CA TRP A 107 -5.21 8.78 4.36
C TRP A 107 -6.07 9.96 3.84
N ASN A 108 -7.34 9.75 3.52
CA ASN A 108 -8.27 10.75 2.99
C ASN A 108 -9.59 10.82 3.80
N LEU A 109 -9.57 10.34 5.04
CA LEU A 109 -10.67 10.50 5.98
C LEU A 109 -10.32 11.53 7.05
N PRO A 110 -11.31 12.30 7.54
CA PRO A 110 -11.10 13.24 8.66
C PRO A 110 -10.59 12.51 9.90
N ARG A 111 -9.53 13.04 10.51
CA ARG A 111 -8.96 12.49 11.76
C ARG A 111 -9.90 12.57 12.93
N SER A 112 -10.93 13.43 12.86
CA SER A 112 -11.99 13.50 13.86
C SER A 112 -12.75 12.19 14.04
N LEU A 113 -12.81 11.32 13.04
CA LEU A 113 -13.37 9.96 13.18
C LEU A 113 -12.55 9.12 14.16
N ALA A 114 -11.23 9.09 13.99
CA ALA A 114 -10.34 8.38 14.90
C ALA A 114 -10.38 8.97 16.31
N ALA A 115 -10.37 10.30 16.44
CA ALA A 115 -10.46 10.99 17.73
C ALA A 115 -11.80 10.72 18.44
N PHE A 116 -12.89 10.68 17.69
CA PHE A 116 -14.20 10.29 18.22
C PHE A 116 -14.17 8.85 18.75
N ALA A 117 -13.62 7.93 17.98
CA ALA A 117 -13.52 6.54 18.40
C ALA A 117 -12.68 6.38 19.67
N GLU A 118 -11.50 7.00 19.76
CA GLU A 118 -10.65 6.96 20.96
C GLU A 118 -11.31 7.61 22.19
N THR A 119 -12.14 8.63 21.96
CA THR A 119 -12.82 9.34 23.08
C THR A 119 -14.01 8.55 23.61
N GLN A 120 -14.81 7.97 22.72
CA GLN A 120 -16.06 7.29 23.10
C GLN A 120 -15.86 5.79 23.39
N TYR A 121 -14.87 5.18 22.74
CA TYR A 121 -14.63 3.72 22.76
C TYR A 121 -13.14 3.38 22.92
N PRO A 122 -12.42 3.95 23.91
CA PRO A 122 -10.96 3.90 24.00
C PRO A 122 -10.42 2.47 24.01
N ASP A 123 -11.10 1.56 24.73
CA ASP A 123 -10.63 0.18 24.88
C ASP A 123 -10.83 -0.70 23.62
N GLN A 124 -11.66 -0.25 22.68
CA GLN A 124 -12.05 -1.03 21.51
C GLN A 124 -11.30 -0.65 20.23
N VAL A 125 -10.60 0.51 20.25
CA VAL A 125 -9.92 1.03 19.05
C VAL A 125 -8.57 0.38 18.85
N ILE A 126 -8.35 -0.18 17.65
CA ILE A 126 -7.08 -0.73 17.24
C ILE A 126 -6.72 -0.10 15.89
N TYR A 127 -5.45 0.28 15.74
CA TYR A 127 -4.92 0.84 14.50
C TYR A 127 -4.05 -0.17 13.76
N ARG A 128 -4.11 -0.16 12.44
CA ARG A 128 -3.14 -0.84 11.58
C ARG A 128 -2.43 0.18 10.68
N PHE A 129 -1.14 0.31 10.85
CA PHE A 129 -0.31 1.19 10.04
C PHE A 129 0.37 0.40 8.93
N ALA A 130 -0.16 0.58 7.70
CA ALA A 130 0.40 0.08 6.45
C ALA A 130 0.90 1.22 5.55
N ASP A 131 0.84 2.45 6.05
CA ASP A 131 1.32 3.69 5.45
C ASP A 131 1.74 4.68 6.56
N TYR A 132 2.08 5.88 6.18
CA TYR A 132 2.55 6.94 7.08
C TYR A 132 1.50 8.04 7.31
N TRP A 133 0.20 7.75 7.18
CA TRP A 133 -0.86 8.76 7.26
C TRP A 133 -0.83 9.66 8.50
N PRO A 134 -0.40 9.21 9.70
CA PRO A 134 -0.34 10.10 10.86
C PRO A 134 0.64 11.27 10.69
N THR A 135 1.71 11.08 9.91
CA THR A 135 2.73 12.10 9.66
C THR A 135 2.38 13.00 8.48
N LEU A 136 1.48 12.57 7.61
CA LEU A 136 1.10 13.32 6.42
C LEU A 136 0.15 14.47 6.76
N PRO A 137 0.20 15.58 6.05
CA PRO A 137 -0.82 16.62 6.17
C PRO A 137 -2.19 16.06 5.76
N THR A 138 -3.28 16.61 6.31
CA THR A 138 -4.64 16.30 5.82
C THR A 138 -4.75 16.62 4.33
N GLN A 139 -5.64 15.94 3.61
CA GLN A 139 -5.81 16.16 2.18
C GLN A 139 -6.27 17.60 1.88
N TYR A 140 -7.02 18.22 2.78
CA TYR A 140 -7.35 19.64 2.71
C TYR A 140 -6.09 20.53 2.72
N LYS A 141 -5.17 20.27 3.65
CA LYS A 141 -3.92 21.04 3.77
C LYS A 141 -3.04 20.85 2.53
N LEU A 142 -2.90 19.61 2.07
CA LEU A 142 -2.14 19.27 0.89
C LEU A 142 -2.70 19.94 -0.37
N TYR A 143 -4.02 19.93 -0.55
CA TYR A 143 -4.68 20.59 -1.68
C TYR A 143 -4.38 22.08 -1.74
N TRP A 144 -4.48 22.79 -0.61
CA TRP A 144 -4.24 24.23 -0.59
C TRP A 144 -2.77 24.62 -0.68
N GLN A 145 -1.85 23.73 -0.31
CA GLN A 145 -0.41 23.92 -0.46
C GLN A 145 0.08 23.66 -1.89
N THR A 146 -0.65 22.83 -2.66
CA THR A 146 -0.27 22.48 -4.04
C THR A 146 -0.68 23.59 -5.00
N PRO A 147 0.22 24.11 -5.86
CA PRO A 147 -0.12 25.15 -6.83
C PRO A 147 -1.19 24.68 -7.83
N GLY A 148 -1.94 25.62 -8.36
CA GLY A 148 -2.93 25.33 -9.41
C GLY A 148 -2.27 24.73 -10.66
N ARG A 149 -2.88 23.68 -11.23
CA ARG A 149 -2.32 22.94 -12.37
C ARG A 149 -2.28 23.79 -13.64
N LYS A 150 -3.30 24.67 -13.85
CA LYS A 150 -3.37 25.60 -14.99
C LYS A 150 -2.92 26.99 -14.56
N TRP A 151 -2.22 27.71 -15.43
CA TRP A 151 -1.66 29.03 -15.14
C TRP A 151 -2.72 30.01 -14.60
N PHE A 152 -3.94 30.05 -15.16
CA PHE A 152 -5.01 30.94 -14.73
C PHE A 152 -5.66 30.53 -13.39
N SER A 153 -5.46 29.29 -12.94
CA SER A 153 -5.96 28.83 -11.63
C SER A 153 -4.97 29.07 -10.51
N ARG A 154 -3.72 29.46 -10.79
CA ARG A 154 -2.66 29.63 -9.78
C ARG A 154 -2.96 30.77 -8.84
N ILE A 155 -3.29 31.97 -9.37
CA ILE A 155 -3.57 33.16 -8.54
C ILE A 155 -4.85 32.99 -7.71
N PRO A 156 -6.03 32.61 -8.28
CA PRO A 156 -7.22 32.36 -7.48
C PRO A 156 -7.00 31.30 -6.39
N LYS A 157 -6.28 30.23 -6.71
CA LYS A 157 -6.00 29.16 -5.73
C LYS A 157 -5.08 29.62 -4.61
N LEU A 158 -4.12 30.50 -4.91
CA LEU A 158 -3.22 31.09 -3.90
C LEU A 158 -4.00 31.99 -2.93
N LEU A 159 -4.87 32.85 -3.43
CA LEU A 159 -5.72 33.72 -2.61
C LEU A 159 -6.70 32.93 -1.75
N MET A 160 -7.39 31.97 -2.34
CA MET A 160 -8.29 31.08 -1.59
C MET A 160 -7.51 30.21 -0.60
N GLY A 161 -6.29 29.78 -0.93
CA GLY A 161 -5.40 29.03 -0.03
C GLY A 161 -4.97 29.84 1.19
N PHE A 162 -4.81 31.16 1.05
CA PHE A 162 -4.57 32.04 2.19
C PHE A 162 -5.78 32.05 3.15
N LEU A 163 -6.99 32.19 2.63
CA LEU A 163 -8.22 32.10 3.42
C LEU A 163 -8.40 30.71 4.05
N ALA A 164 -8.10 29.67 3.31
CA ALA A 164 -8.19 28.29 3.80
C ALA A 164 -7.21 28.02 4.96
N ARG A 165 -6.03 28.67 4.97
CA ARG A 165 -5.10 28.58 6.10
C ARG A 165 -5.71 29.08 7.41
N PHE A 166 -6.48 30.16 7.38
CA PHE A 166 -7.22 30.62 8.57
C PHE A 166 -8.27 29.59 8.99
N ALA A 167 -9.05 29.08 8.06
CA ALA A 167 -10.06 28.05 8.37
C ALA A 167 -9.40 26.77 8.94
N LEU A 168 -8.23 26.39 8.47
CA LEU A 168 -7.48 25.21 8.94
C LEU A 168 -6.63 25.49 10.20
N ALA A 169 -6.34 26.76 10.53
CA ALA A 169 -5.62 27.12 11.74
C ALA A 169 -6.45 26.89 13.01
N PHE A 170 -7.76 26.92 12.89
CA PHE A 170 -8.69 26.60 13.97
C PHE A 170 -9.01 25.10 14.09
N ASP A 171 -8.56 24.28 13.11
CA ASP A 171 -8.62 22.82 13.24
C ASP A 171 -7.52 22.39 14.21
N HIS A 172 -7.90 22.10 15.42
CA HIS A 172 -6.97 21.45 16.34
C HIS A 172 -6.60 20.07 15.76
N PRO A 173 -5.30 19.77 15.60
CA PRO A 173 -4.91 18.41 15.23
C PRO A 173 -5.48 17.47 16.28
N ALA A 174 -6.21 16.44 15.85
CA ALA A 174 -6.71 15.42 16.75
C ALA A 174 -5.50 14.82 17.49
N ASN A 175 -5.46 14.96 18.80
CA ASN A 175 -4.40 14.41 19.63
C ASN A 175 -4.69 12.91 19.84
N LEU A 176 -4.32 12.10 18.85
CA LEU A 176 -4.55 10.67 18.85
C LEU A 176 -3.51 9.96 19.73
N LYS A 177 -3.98 9.05 20.55
CA LYS A 177 -3.17 8.31 21.53
C LYS A 177 -2.58 7.03 20.96
N PHE A 178 -3.29 6.38 20.01
CA PHE A 178 -2.89 5.13 19.37
C PHE A 178 -2.55 4.01 20.37
N GLU A 179 -3.32 3.86 21.44
CA GLU A 179 -3.02 2.94 22.55
C GLU A 179 -2.86 1.48 22.12
N LYS A 180 -3.62 1.03 21.13
CA LYS A 180 -3.49 -0.31 20.54
C LYS A 180 -3.17 -0.16 19.07
N ALA A 181 -1.98 -0.63 18.67
CA ALA A 181 -1.49 -0.43 17.31
C ALA A 181 -0.74 -1.66 16.76
N ILE A 182 -0.92 -1.88 15.46
CA ILE A 182 -0.19 -2.85 14.65
C ILE A 182 0.53 -2.09 13.54
N CYS A 183 1.83 -2.34 13.36
CA CYS A 183 2.58 -1.88 12.19
C CYS A 183 2.90 -3.05 11.26
N VAL A 184 2.88 -2.81 9.96
CA VAL A 184 3.22 -3.83 8.95
C VAL A 184 4.69 -4.20 8.94
N SER A 185 5.55 -3.36 9.54
CA SER A 185 7.00 -3.57 9.67
C SER A 185 7.56 -2.78 10.85
N ALA A 186 8.72 -3.19 11.35
CA ALA A 186 9.48 -2.40 12.31
C ALA A 186 9.92 -1.08 11.69
N ALA A 187 10.32 -1.09 10.42
CA ALA A 187 10.65 0.12 9.69
C ALA A 187 9.50 1.14 9.68
N THR A 188 8.25 0.69 9.46
CA THR A 188 7.06 1.58 9.53
C THR A 188 6.90 2.16 10.93
N ARG A 189 6.99 1.33 11.98
CA ARG A 189 6.92 1.80 13.37
C ARG A 189 8.00 2.84 13.65
N ASP A 190 9.23 2.57 13.28
CA ASP A 190 10.38 3.42 13.61
C ASP A 190 10.28 4.78 12.88
N VAL A 191 9.83 4.82 11.62
CA VAL A 191 9.56 6.08 10.89
C VAL A 191 8.49 6.89 11.61
N LEU A 192 7.39 6.27 12.03
CA LEU A 192 6.31 6.95 12.73
C LEU A 192 6.73 7.44 14.12
N VAL A 193 7.47 6.63 14.88
CA VAL A 193 8.01 7.01 16.20
C VAL A 193 9.00 8.18 16.06
N ASN A 194 9.89 8.14 15.08
CA ASN A 194 10.84 9.23 14.81
C ASN A 194 10.14 10.53 14.40
N ALA A 195 8.95 10.43 13.83
CA ALA A 195 8.08 11.57 13.53
C ALA A 195 7.23 12.05 14.73
N GLY A 196 7.44 11.48 15.91
CA GLY A 196 6.75 11.86 17.15
C GLY A 196 5.40 11.19 17.38
N ILE A 197 5.04 10.15 16.62
CA ILE A 197 3.81 9.38 16.83
C ILE A 197 4.01 8.39 17.99
N PRO A 198 3.13 8.34 19.02
CA PRO A 198 3.36 7.59 20.25
C PRO A 198 3.02 6.09 20.11
N ILE A 199 3.66 5.38 19.17
CA ILE A 199 3.41 3.98 18.84
C ILE A 199 4.62 3.07 19.01
N SER A 200 5.56 3.41 19.90
CA SER A 200 6.74 2.56 20.18
C SER A 200 6.36 1.15 20.64
N HIS A 201 5.19 1.00 21.27
CA HIS A 201 4.60 -0.25 21.74
C HIS A 201 3.89 -1.06 20.63
N ALA A 202 3.74 -0.52 19.43
CA ALA A 202 3.01 -1.18 18.35
C ALA A 202 3.57 -2.56 18.02
N ARG A 203 2.68 -3.55 17.92
CA ARG A 203 3.03 -4.92 17.55
C ARG A 203 3.35 -4.98 16.05
N ILE A 204 4.40 -5.67 15.69
CA ILE A 204 4.74 -5.90 14.29
C ILE A 204 4.01 -7.14 13.79
N ILE A 205 3.14 -6.95 12.80
CA ILE A 205 2.46 -8.02 12.08
C ILE A 205 2.62 -7.76 10.59
N HIS A 206 3.56 -8.47 9.99
CA HIS A 206 3.88 -8.35 8.57
C HIS A 206 2.67 -8.65 7.69
N THR A 207 2.59 -7.99 6.54
CA THR A 207 1.59 -8.34 5.53
C THR A 207 1.91 -9.72 4.95
N GLY A 208 0.90 -10.58 4.90
CA GLY A 208 1.00 -11.90 4.27
C GLY A 208 0.51 -11.89 2.83
N ILE A 209 0.89 -12.93 2.09
CA ILE A 209 0.45 -13.17 0.72
C ILE A 209 -0.27 -14.51 0.62
N ASP A 210 -1.33 -14.54 -0.18
CA ASP A 210 -2.02 -15.78 -0.54
C ASP A 210 -1.19 -16.50 -1.62
N GLU A 211 -0.36 -17.43 -1.18
CA GLU A 211 0.53 -18.19 -2.04
C GLU A 211 -0.22 -19.10 -3.01
N THR A 212 -1.46 -19.48 -2.71
CA THR A 212 -2.23 -20.39 -3.56
C THR A 212 -2.47 -19.85 -4.96
N LYS A 213 -2.51 -18.53 -5.10
CA LYS A 213 -2.65 -17.83 -6.39
C LYS A 213 -1.45 -17.98 -7.32
N TYR A 214 -0.30 -18.42 -6.77
CA TYR A 214 0.99 -18.53 -7.48
C TYR A 214 1.44 -19.98 -7.66
N LEU A 215 0.72 -20.98 -7.08
CA LEU A 215 1.20 -22.37 -6.98
C LEU A 215 1.11 -23.17 -8.28
N ASP A 216 0.40 -22.72 -9.30
CA ASP A 216 0.24 -23.46 -10.57
C ASP A 216 1.49 -23.48 -11.47
N GLY A 217 2.62 -22.95 -11.00
CA GLY A 217 3.92 -23.01 -11.66
C GLY A 217 4.84 -24.03 -10.98
N ASN A 218 5.31 -25.03 -11.73
CA ASN A 218 6.40 -25.88 -11.29
C ASN A 218 7.61 -25.01 -10.89
N ALA A 219 8.26 -25.37 -9.78
CA ALA A 219 9.54 -24.75 -9.45
C ALA A 219 10.46 -24.87 -10.67
N ARG A 220 10.91 -23.72 -11.20
CA ARG A 220 11.84 -23.71 -12.36
C ARG A 220 13.08 -24.51 -11.98
N THR A 221 13.45 -25.45 -12.82
CA THR A 221 14.68 -26.24 -12.66
C THR A 221 15.87 -25.51 -13.30
N ASN A 222 17.09 -25.90 -12.96
CA ASN A 222 18.30 -25.35 -13.58
C ASN A 222 18.29 -25.48 -15.12
N THR A 223 17.72 -26.56 -15.64
CA THR A 223 17.59 -26.82 -17.07
C THR A 223 16.63 -25.86 -17.77
N ASP A 224 15.65 -25.30 -17.06
CA ASP A 224 14.72 -24.32 -17.61
C ASP A 224 15.33 -22.91 -17.71
N MET A 225 16.50 -22.71 -17.11
CA MET A 225 17.21 -21.42 -17.03
C MET A 225 18.45 -21.31 -17.93
N GLU A 226 18.82 -22.40 -18.61
CA GLU A 226 19.98 -22.40 -19.55
C GLU A 226 19.57 -21.80 -20.90
N ASP A 227 20.46 -21.01 -21.50
CA ASP A 227 20.41 -20.45 -22.88
C ASP A 227 19.15 -19.63 -23.24
N LYS A 228 18.46 -19.05 -22.29
CA LYS A 228 17.29 -18.20 -22.54
C LYS A 228 17.58 -16.72 -22.27
N ILE A 229 16.77 -15.87 -22.91
CA ILE A 229 16.70 -14.45 -22.57
C ILE A 229 16.33 -14.31 -21.09
N LEU A 230 17.16 -13.60 -20.32
CA LEU A 230 16.86 -13.26 -18.93
C LEU A 230 15.77 -12.17 -18.90
N LYS A 231 14.61 -12.51 -18.39
CA LYS A 231 13.44 -11.64 -18.36
C LYS A 231 13.31 -10.96 -17.00
N LEU A 232 13.46 -9.64 -17.01
CA LEU A 232 13.33 -8.80 -15.84
C LEU A 232 11.93 -8.16 -15.81
N LEU A 233 11.30 -8.13 -14.66
CA LEU A 233 10.02 -7.47 -14.44
C LEU A 233 10.19 -6.35 -13.41
N PHE A 234 9.70 -5.16 -13.74
CA PHE A 234 9.35 -4.12 -12.78
C PHE A 234 7.83 -4.04 -12.71
N ALA A 235 7.24 -4.16 -11.53
CA ALA A 235 5.80 -4.10 -11.36
C ALA A 235 5.42 -3.12 -10.25
N GLY A 236 4.52 -2.18 -10.56
CA GLY A 236 4.01 -1.20 -9.61
C GLY A 236 3.81 0.19 -10.20
N ARG A 237 3.66 1.18 -9.34
CA ARG A 237 3.49 2.56 -9.79
C ARG A 237 4.76 3.04 -10.51
N LEU A 238 4.61 3.48 -11.76
CA LEU A 238 5.70 4.08 -12.53
C LEU A 238 5.92 5.52 -12.07
N SER A 239 6.86 5.71 -11.15
CA SER A 239 7.21 7.00 -10.56
C SER A 239 8.70 7.03 -10.19
N ALA A 240 9.25 8.23 -10.01
CA ALA A 240 10.68 8.41 -9.75
C ALA A 240 11.11 7.74 -8.42
N ASP A 241 10.28 7.83 -7.40
CA ASP A 241 10.50 7.23 -6.07
C ASP A 241 10.55 5.70 -6.10
N LYS A 242 9.96 5.06 -7.12
CA LYS A 242 10.03 3.60 -7.34
C LYS A 242 11.25 3.15 -8.14
N GLY A 243 12.09 4.08 -8.60
CA GLY A 243 13.37 3.77 -9.24
C GLY A 243 13.27 3.25 -10.66
N VAL A 244 12.17 3.53 -11.39
CA VAL A 244 11.99 3.09 -12.80
C VAL A 244 13.14 3.57 -13.69
N GLU A 245 13.57 4.82 -13.53
CA GLU A 245 14.69 5.37 -14.31
C GLU A 245 16.02 4.67 -13.97
N THR A 246 16.19 4.24 -12.71
CA THR A 246 17.38 3.45 -12.31
C THR A 246 17.41 2.11 -13.03
N ALA A 247 16.25 1.42 -13.13
CA ALA A 247 16.15 0.16 -13.88
C ALA A 247 16.47 0.37 -15.38
N ILE A 248 15.94 1.42 -16.02
CA ILE A 248 16.23 1.73 -17.42
C ILE A 248 17.72 2.05 -17.63
N LYS A 249 18.34 2.83 -16.72
CA LYS A 249 19.77 3.14 -16.79
C LYS A 249 20.65 1.89 -16.62
N ALA A 250 20.25 0.99 -15.71
CA ALA A 250 20.94 -0.29 -15.56
C ALA A 250 20.87 -1.14 -16.84
N MET A 251 19.72 -1.15 -17.53
CA MET A 251 19.61 -1.82 -18.83
C MET A 251 20.56 -1.26 -19.88
N LYS A 252 20.78 0.06 -19.90
CA LYS A 252 21.76 0.66 -20.80
C LYS A 252 23.17 0.11 -20.57
N GLN A 253 23.57 0.00 -19.31
CA GLN A 253 24.89 -0.53 -18.95
C GLN A 253 25.01 -2.03 -19.29
N ILE A 254 23.98 -2.81 -18.97
CA ILE A 254 23.92 -4.25 -19.26
C ILE A 254 24.11 -4.50 -20.77
N VAL A 255 23.37 -3.78 -21.61
CA VAL A 255 23.38 -3.99 -23.06
C VAL A 255 24.67 -3.47 -23.70
N TYR A 256 25.06 -2.23 -23.40
CA TYR A 256 26.13 -1.56 -24.17
C TYR A 256 27.50 -1.61 -23.51
N GLU A 257 27.58 -1.63 -22.17
CA GLU A 257 28.88 -1.66 -21.49
C GLU A 257 29.31 -3.10 -21.17
N LYS A 258 28.34 -3.97 -20.83
CA LYS A 258 28.60 -5.39 -20.49
C LYS A 258 28.29 -6.35 -21.65
N GLY A 259 27.71 -5.87 -22.75
CA GLY A 259 27.45 -6.66 -23.96
C GLY A 259 26.38 -7.75 -23.81
N LYS A 260 25.54 -7.69 -22.78
CA LYS A 260 24.49 -8.70 -22.48
C LYS A 260 23.20 -8.39 -23.26
N THR A 261 23.15 -8.75 -24.52
CA THR A 261 21.96 -8.53 -25.37
C THR A 261 20.83 -9.53 -25.16
N THR A 262 21.05 -10.55 -24.32
CA THR A 262 20.03 -11.55 -23.95
C THR A 262 19.25 -11.17 -22.65
N VAL A 263 19.26 -9.91 -22.25
CA VAL A 263 18.50 -9.40 -21.09
C VAL A 263 17.39 -8.49 -21.58
N GLN A 264 16.17 -8.68 -21.08
CA GLN A 264 15.01 -7.85 -21.40
C GLN A 264 14.30 -7.38 -20.12
N LEU A 265 13.86 -6.12 -20.11
CA LEU A 265 13.09 -5.52 -19.01
C LEU A 265 11.66 -5.24 -19.46
N SER A 266 10.69 -5.68 -18.69
CA SER A 266 9.28 -5.30 -18.83
C SER A 266 8.85 -4.42 -17.67
N LEU A 267 8.16 -3.32 -17.98
CA LEU A 267 7.64 -2.35 -17.03
C LEU A 267 6.11 -2.46 -16.98
N ALA A 268 5.58 -3.04 -15.89
CA ALA A 268 4.15 -3.20 -15.63
C ALA A 268 3.67 -2.15 -14.62
N GLY A 269 2.62 -1.41 -14.97
CA GLY A 269 2.03 -0.43 -14.09
C GLY A 269 1.66 0.87 -14.78
N THR A 270 1.24 1.83 -13.97
CA THR A 270 0.86 3.18 -14.44
C THR A 270 1.42 4.26 -13.50
N GLY A 271 1.34 5.51 -13.92
CA GLY A 271 1.85 6.65 -13.17
C GLY A 271 1.22 7.97 -13.63
N SER A 272 1.79 9.10 -13.25
CA SER A 272 1.32 10.38 -13.75
C SER A 272 1.55 10.50 -15.27
N GLU A 273 0.61 11.13 -15.97
CA GLU A 273 0.65 11.27 -17.43
C GLU A 273 1.98 11.88 -17.92
N ASP A 274 2.48 12.90 -17.23
CA ASP A 274 3.74 13.55 -17.57
C ASP A 274 4.94 12.60 -17.41
N TYR A 275 4.94 11.78 -16.37
CA TYR A 275 6.01 10.80 -16.14
C TYR A 275 5.97 9.66 -17.15
N LEU A 276 4.76 9.15 -17.45
CA LEU A 276 4.58 8.10 -18.46
C LEU A 276 5.02 8.54 -19.86
N LYS A 277 4.86 9.84 -20.23
CA LYS A 277 5.36 10.37 -21.50
C LYS A 277 6.89 10.50 -21.55
N ARG A 278 7.55 10.65 -20.39
CA ARG A 278 9.02 10.77 -20.32
C ARG A 278 9.76 9.45 -20.49
N LEU A 279 9.20 8.35 -19.98
CA LEU A 279 9.87 7.05 -19.96
C LEU A 279 10.19 6.50 -21.36
N PRO A 280 9.25 6.48 -22.34
CA PRO A 280 9.57 6.06 -23.71
C PRO A 280 10.66 6.91 -24.35
N ASN A 281 10.62 8.23 -24.13
CA ASN A 281 11.67 9.13 -24.65
C ASN A 281 13.06 8.79 -24.07
N LEU A 282 13.13 8.38 -22.79
CA LEU A 282 14.37 7.92 -22.15
C LEU A 282 14.87 6.62 -22.80
N VAL A 283 13.98 5.66 -23.02
CA VAL A 283 14.27 4.38 -23.65
C VAL A 283 14.81 4.59 -25.06
N SER A 284 14.10 5.37 -25.90
CA SER A 284 14.52 5.62 -27.30
C SER A 284 15.80 6.46 -27.39
N ARG A 285 15.96 7.45 -26.53
CA ARG A 285 17.22 8.24 -26.46
C ARG A 285 18.43 7.35 -26.18
N ASP A 286 18.25 6.36 -25.29
CA ASP A 286 19.32 5.43 -24.91
C ASP A 286 19.34 4.18 -25.79
N ARG A 287 18.55 4.12 -26.89
CA ARG A 287 18.46 3.03 -27.89
C ARG A 287 18.12 1.68 -27.28
N LEU A 288 17.20 1.66 -26.31
CA LEU A 288 16.80 0.47 -25.59
C LEU A 288 15.44 -0.10 -26.04
N ASP A 289 14.90 0.35 -27.19
CA ASP A 289 13.56 -0.02 -27.66
C ASP A 289 13.37 -1.53 -27.84
N ASP A 290 14.43 -2.27 -28.20
CA ASP A 290 14.41 -3.73 -28.35
C ASP A 290 14.54 -4.47 -27.00
N TYR A 291 14.95 -3.78 -25.93
CA TYR A 291 15.28 -4.38 -24.63
C TYR A 291 14.32 -3.98 -23.51
N VAL A 292 13.55 -2.90 -23.67
CA VAL A 292 12.62 -2.40 -22.64
C VAL A 292 11.21 -2.32 -23.20
N LYS A 293 10.28 -3.03 -22.56
CA LYS A 293 8.87 -3.07 -22.94
C LYS A 293 7.98 -2.46 -21.89
N PHE A 294 6.95 -1.71 -22.31
CA PHE A 294 5.90 -1.17 -21.44
C PHE A 294 4.66 -2.04 -21.57
N LEU A 295 4.25 -2.68 -20.47
CA LEU A 295 3.06 -3.55 -20.43
C LEU A 295 1.78 -2.78 -20.07
N GLY A 296 1.92 -1.54 -19.58
CA GLY A 296 0.77 -0.76 -19.10
C GLY A 296 0.24 -1.24 -17.74
N TYR A 297 -0.97 -0.81 -17.42
CA TYR A 297 -1.68 -1.25 -16.21
C TYR A 297 -2.19 -2.68 -16.40
N LEU A 298 -1.97 -3.50 -15.39
CA LEU A 298 -2.49 -4.86 -15.31
C LEU A 298 -3.29 -5.01 -14.01
N PRO A 299 -4.50 -5.60 -14.06
CA PRO A 299 -5.24 -5.96 -12.87
C PRO A 299 -4.44 -6.89 -11.95
N SER A 300 -4.66 -6.79 -10.65
CA SER A 300 -3.92 -7.60 -9.67
C SER A 300 -4.16 -9.11 -9.82
N GLU A 301 -5.32 -9.48 -10.37
CA GLU A 301 -5.67 -10.87 -10.66
C GLU A 301 -4.82 -11.48 -11.78
N GLU A 302 -4.31 -10.67 -12.70
CA GLU A 302 -3.47 -11.10 -13.82
C GLU A 302 -1.97 -11.16 -13.44
N MET A 303 -1.58 -10.53 -12.34
CA MET A 303 -0.17 -10.45 -11.92
C MET A 303 0.46 -11.82 -11.62
N PRO A 304 -0.22 -12.79 -10.96
CA PRO A 304 0.37 -14.11 -10.72
C PRO A 304 0.76 -14.82 -12.01
N ASP A 305 -0.08 -14.77 -13.04
CA ASP A 305 0.21 -15.43 -14.33
C ASP A 305 1.30 -14.69 -15.10
N LEU A 306 1.27 -13.37 -15.12
CA LEU A 306 2.34 -12.57 -15.71
C LEU A 306 3.70 -12.92 -15.09
N MET A 307 3.78 -12.93 -13.76
CA MET A 307 5.05 -13.16 -13.06
C MET A 307 5.70 -14.51 -13.40
N LYS A 308 4.92 -15.53 -13.76
CA LYS A 308 5.44 -16.84 -14.20
C LYS A 308 6.30 -16.76 -15.47
N GLU A 309 6.16 -15.70 -16.26
CA GLU A 309 6.91 -15.50 -17.49
C GLU A 309 8.30 -14.88 -17.28
N PHE A 310 8.63 -14.44 -16.06
CA PHE A 310 9.84 -13.68 -15.73
C PHE A 310 10.77 -14.45 -14.79
N ASP A 311 12.03 -14.03 -14.77
CA ASP A 311 13.10 -14.64 -13.98
C ASP A 311 13.46 -13.80 -12.76
N VAL A 312 13.43 -12.47 -12.92
CA VAL A 312 13.88 -11.52 -11.91
C VAL A 312 12.86 -10.41 -11.72
N MET A 313 12.57 -10.08 -10.47
CA MET A 313 11.79 -8.91 -10.09
C MET A 313 12.72 -7.78 -9.63
N LEU A 314 12.61 -6.61 -10.25
CA LEU A 314 13.35 -5.42 -9.85
C LEU A 314 12.49 -4.50 -8.99
N VAL A 315 12.99 -4.15 -7.80
CA VAL A 315 12.34 -3.24 -6.84
C VAL A 315 13.35 -2.16 -6.38
N PRO A 316 13.86 -1.30 -7.29
CA PRO A 316 14.92 -0.35 -7.00
C PRO A 316 14.37 0.96 -6.38
N SER A 317 13.43 0.85 -5.44
CA SER A 317 12.76 1.98 -4.81
C SER A 317 13.73 2.84 -4.01
N THR A 318 13.62 4.15 -4.12
CA THR A 318 14.36 5.12 -3.29
C THR A 318 13.51 5.64 -2.12
N TRP A 319 12.29 5.18 -2.02
CA TRP A 319 11.32 5.53 -1.01
C TRP A 319 11.31 4.49 0.12
N GLU A 320 11.12 4.93 1.35
CA GLU A 320 10.94 4.05 2.52
C GLU A 320 9.61 3.30 2.41
N GLU A 321 9.66 2.10 1.80
CA GLU A 321 8.47 1.25 1.63
C GLU A 321 7.95 0.80 2.99
N PRO A 322 6.70 1.03 3.36
CA PRO A 322 6.15 0.48 4.60
C PRO A 322 6.30 -1.04 4.67
N PHE A 323 5.91 -1.73 3.59
CA PHE A 323 6.14 -3.15 3.37
C PHE A 323 5.89 -3.48 1.89
N ALA A 324 6.94 -3.84 1.17
CA ALA A 324 6.90 -3.99 -0.29
C ALA A 324 6.19 -5.29 -0.71
N ARG A 325 4.86 -5.26 -0.89
CA ARG A 325 4.07 -6.43 -1.34
C ARG A 325 4.62 -7.09 -2.60
N VAL A 326 5.08 -6.29 -3.55
CA VAL A 326 5.64 -6.79 -4.82
C VAL A 326 6.87 -7.68 -4.60
N VAL A 327 7.62 -7.50 -3.51
CA VAL A 327 8.70 -8.41 -3.10
C VAL A 327 8.14 -9.77 -2.71
N LEU A 328 7.07 -9.80 -1.90
CA LEU A 328 6.39 -11.04 -1.55
C LEU A 328 5.84 -11.75 -2.78
N GLU A 329 5.18 -10.98 -3.66
CA GLU A 329 4.59 -11.48 -4.91
C GLU A 329 5.65 -12.11 -5.82
N GLY A 330 6.76 -11.41 -6.06
CA GLY A 330 7.89 -11.91 -6.85
C GLY A 330 8.51 -13.17 -6.25
N MET A 331 8.80 -13.19 -4.95
CA MET A 331 9.35 -14.37 -4.27
C MET A 331 8.38 -15.55 -4.32
N THR A 332 7.08 -15.32 -4.14
CA THR A 332 6.05 -16.37 -4.20
C THR A 332 5.96 -16.96 -5.61
N ALA A 333 5.98 -16.13 -6.63
CA ALA A 333 6.01 -16.56 -8.04
C ALA A 333 7.31 -17.28 -8.42
N GLY A 334 8.36 -17.19 -7.57
CA GLY A 334 9.65 -17.81 -7.80
C GLY A 334 10.63 -16.97 -8.62
N LEU A 335 10.39 -15.66 -8.72
CA LEU A 335 11.36 -14.75 -9.27
C LEU A 335 12.48 -14.50 -8.25
N VAL A 336 13.68 -14.26 -8.74
CA VAL A 336 14.75 -13.68 -7.92
C VAL A 336 14.43 -12.21 -7.71
N VAL A 337 14.38 -11.75 -6.46
CA VAL A 337 14.12 -10.34 -6.18
C VAL A 337 15.43 -9.59 -6.02
N VAL A 338 15.59 -8.52 -6.80
CA VAL A 338 16.67 -7.53 -6.67
C VAL A 338 16.05 -6.24 -6.20
N ALA A 339 16.33 -5.81 -4.98
CA ALA A 339 15.66 -4.68 -4.36
C ALA A 339 16.64 -3.77 -3.61
N THR A 340 16.22 -2.55 -3.34
CA THR A 340 16.91 -1.67 -2.40
C THR A 340 16.52 -1.99 -0.96
N PRO A 341 17.43 -1.88 0.02
CA PRO A 341 17.13 -2.13 1.42
C PRO A 341 16.36 -0.96 2.07
N MET A 342 15.25 -0.53 1.44
CA MET A 342 14.44 0.60 1.91
C MET A 342 13.24 0.12 2.72
N GLY A 343 12.98 0.75 3.85
CA GLY A 343 11.85 0.47 4.71
C GLY A 343 11.71 -1.00 5.11
N GLY A 344 10.50 -1.54 5.02
CA GLY A 344 10.18 -2.93 5.37
C GLY A 344 10.75 -3.98 4.41
N THR A 345 11.33 -3.60 3.27
CA THR A 345 12.00 -4.55 2.36
C THR A 345 13.12 -5.31 3.06
N LYS A 346 13.84 -4.67 3.99
CA LYS A 346 14.91 -5.28 4.81
C LYS A 346 14.41 -6.42 5.71
N GLU A 347 13.13 -6.46 6.01
CA GLU A 347 12.55 -7.47 6.89
C GLU A 347 12.12 -8.72 6.12
N ILE A 348 12.03 -8.62 4.78
CA ILE A 348 11.66 -9.70 3.89
C ILE A 348 12.91 -10.34 3.26
N LEU A 349 13.79 -9.51 2.73
CA LEU A 349 14.90 -9.90 1.87
C LEU A 349 16.22 -9.88 2.65
N ARG A 350 17.02 -10.92 2.44
CA ARG A 350 18.38 -11.07 2.96
C ARG A 350 19.34 -11.20 1.78
N HIS A 351 20.30 -10.27 1.72
CA HIS A 351 21.26 -10.21 0.62
C HIS A 351 22.07 -11.51 0.47
N GLY A 352 22.05 -12.09 -0.74
CA GLY A 352 22.78 -13.32 -1.07
C GLY A 352 22.17 -14.61 -0.53
N GLU A 353 21.11 -14.54 0.32
CA GLU A 353 20.43 -15.71 0.86
C GLU A 353 19.12 -16.01 0.12
N ASN A 354 18.20 -15.03 0.01
CA ASN A 354 16.89 -15.19 -0.60
C ASN A 354 16.54 -14.11 -1.62
N GLY A 355 17.51 -13.26 -1.99
CA GLY A 355 17.46 -12.21 -2.97
C GLY A 355 18.71 -11.34 -2.91
N LEU A 356 18.74 -10.26 -3.68
CA LEU A 356 19.90 -9.37 -3.76
C LEU A 356 19.51 -7.94 -3.38
N PHE A 357 20.36 -7.27 -2.59
CA PHE A 357 20.27 -5.83 -2.36
C PHE A 357 21.12 -5.05 -3.34
N VAL A 358 20.61 -3.86 -3.67
CA VAL A 358 21.31 -2.83 -4.45
C VAL A 358 21.20 -1.49 -3.74
N ASN A 359 22.16 -0.62 -3.96
CA ASN A 359 22.16 0.74 -3.41
C ASN A 359 21.06 1.57 -4.04
N PRO A 360 20.30 2.38 -3.26
CA PRO A 360 19.23 3.21 -3.78
C PRO A 360 19.72 4.20 -4.83
N GLY A 361 19.12 4.19 -6.03
CA GLY A 361 19.45 5.09 -7.12
C GLY A 361 20.72 4.71 -7.92
N ASP A 362 21.42 3.65 -7.52
CA ASP A 362 22.67 3.20 -8.18
C ASP A 362 22.37 2.23 -9.31
N ALA A 363 22.43 2.73 -10.54
CA ALA A 363 22.21 1.93 -11.74
C ALA A 363 23.39 0.98 -12.04
N ASN A 364 24.62 1.33 -11.58
CA ASN A 364 25.79 0.49 -11.79
C ASN A 364 25.71 -0.77 -10.92
N ASP A 365 25.42 -0.60 -9.61
CA ASP A 365 25.22 -1.71 -8.69
C ASP A 365 24.06 -2.62 -9.15
N LEU A 366 22.95 -2.01 -9.63
CA LEU A 366 21.84 -2.79 -10.19
C LEU A 366 22.27 -3.59 -11.44
N ALA A 367 23.06 -2.98 -12.32
CA ALA A 367 23.57 -3.65 -13.52
C ALA A 367 24.51 -4.83 -13.16
N GLU A 368 25.39 -4.66 -12.16
CA GLU A 368 26.24 -5.74 -11.67
C GLU A 368 25.43 -6.92 -11.14
N LYS A 369 24.38 -6.68 -10.34
CA LYS A 369 23.52 -7.76 -9.82
C LYS A 369 22.74 -8.47 -10.93
N ILE A 370 22.29 -7.73 -11.96
CA ILE A 370 21.64 -8.33 -13.13
C ILE A 370 22.64 -9.18 -13.93
N GLU A 371 23.89 -8.72 -14.08
CA GLU A 371 24.96 -9.48 -14.75
C GLU A 371 25.26 -10.78 -14.00
N ASP A 372 25.47 -10.72 -12.67
CA ASP A 372 25.67 -11.89 -11.82
C ASP A 372 24.57 -12.95 -12.03
N LEU A 373 23.31 -12.48 -12.11
CA LEU A 373 22.16 -13.34 -12.35
C LEU A 373 22.11 -13.86 -13.80
N ALA A 374 22.53 -13.06 -14.80
CA ALA A 374 22.59 -13.50 -16.20
C ALA A 374 23.62 -14.61 -16.38
N ASP A 375 24.77 -14.50 -15.71
CA ASP A 375 25.89 -15.41 -15.85
C ASP A 375 25.79 -16.68 -14.99
N SER A 376 24.88 -16.70 -13.97
CA SER A 376 24.76 -17.84 -13.07
C SER A 376 23.33 -18.36 -12.94
N PRO A 377 22.91 -19.33 -13.77
CA PRO A 377 21.64 -20.05 -13.58
C PRO A 377 21.53 -20.70 -12.21
N TYR A 378 22.66 -21.20 -11.67
CA TYR A 378 22.70 -21.79 -10.34
C TYR A 378 22.33 -20.77 -9.24
N LEU A 379 22.88 -19.55 -9.30
CA LEU A 379 22.56 -18.49 -8.35
C LEU A 379 21.07 -18.12 -8.43
N ARG A 380 20.52 -17.99 -9.65
CA ARG A 380 19.10 -17.73 -9.86
C ARG A 380 18.22 -18.79 -9.19
N CYS A 381 18.52 -20.08 -9.45
CA CYS A 381 17.79 -21.18 -8.86
C CYS A 381 17.87 -21.18 -7.32
N ALA A 382 19.06 -21.03 -6.76
CA ALA A 382 19.28 -21.03 -5.32
C ALA A 382 18.49 -19.91 -4.63
N LEU A 383 18.55 -18.66 -5.15
CA LEU A 383 17.84 -17.51 -4.59
C LEU A 383 16.33 -17.64 -4.75
N SER A 384 15.83 -18.15 -5.88
CA SER A 384 14.41 -18.39 -6.12
C SER A 384 13.83 -19.41 -5.13
N VAL A 385 14.50 -20.54 -4.93
CA VAL A 385 14.09 -21.58 -3.98
C VAL A 385 14.06 -21.03 -2.54
N ALA A 386 15.13 -20.32 -2.15
CA ALA A 386 15.22 -19.73 -0.82
C ALA A 386 14.19 -18.63 -0.60
N GLY A 387 13.88 -17.83 -1.64
CA GLY A 387 12.81 -16.83 -1.61
C GLY A 387 11.44 -17.44 -1.34
N ARG A 388 11.05 -18.46 -2.10
CA ARG A 388 9.79 -19.20 -1.89
C ARG A 388 9.71 -19.81 -0.49
N LYS A 389 10.81 -20.39 -0.01
CA LYS A 389 10.89 -20.95 1.34
C LYS A 389 10.64 -19.87 2.41
N THR A 390 11.26 -18.71 2.26
CA THR A 390 11.07 -17.57 3.18
C THR A 390 9.60 -17.14 3.25
N ILE A 391 8.92 -17.06 2.10
CA ILE A 391 7.48 -16.73 2.07
C ILE A 391 6.68 -17.78 2.84
N LYS A 392 6.88 -19.05 2.52
CA LYS A 392 6.14 -20.15 3.14
C LYS A 392 6.31 -20.21 4.66
N GLU A 393 7.49 -19.89 5.17
CA GLU A 393 7.81 -19.96 6.59
C GLU A 393 7.37 -18.73 7.39
N HIS A 394 7.27 -17.52 6.74
CA HIS A 394 7.14 -16.28 7.49
C HIS A 394 6.06 -15.33 7.00
N PHE A 395 5.63 -15.40 5.73
CA PHE A 395 4.84 -14.35 5.09
C PHE A 395 3.60 -14.88 4.35
N THR A 396 3.09 -16.06 4.70
CA THR A 396 1.82 -16.52 4.15
C THR A 396 0.65 -15.70 4.71
N PHE A 397 -0.45 -15.68 3.97
CA PHE A 397 -1.69 -15.05 4.42
C PHE A 397 -2.17 -15.64 5.76
N GLU A 398 -2.11 -16.95 5.93
CA GLU A 398 -2.54 -17.62 7.16
C GLU A 398 -1.70 -17.22 8.37
N ILE A 399 -0.36 -17.13 8.24
CA ILE A 399 0.52 -16.64 9.32
C ILE A 399 0.14 -15.22 9.74
N MET A 400 -0.15 -14.33 8.78
CA MET A 400 -0.63 -12.99 9.08
C MET A 400 -1.98 -13.03 9.80
N MET A 401 -2.91 -13.84 9.31
CA MET A 401 -4.26 -13.95 9.86
C MET A 401 -4.24 -14.48 11.29
N ASP A 402 -3.44 -15.50 11.60
CA ASP A 402 -3.30 -16.04 12.95
C ASP A 402 -2.82 -14.97 13.94
N LYS A 403 -1.82 -14.17 13.52
CA LYS A 403 -1.29 -13.08 14.35
C LYS A 403 -2.28 -11.95 14.54
N ILE A 404 -3.03 -11.57 13.48
CA ILE A 404 -4.06 -10.52 13.57
C ILE A 404 -5.19 -11.00 14.49
N GLU A 405 -5.73 -12.20 14.26
CA GLU A 405 -6.83 -12.75 15.04
C GLU A 405 -6.46 -12.87 16.53
N SER A 406 -5.28 -13.45 16.83
CA SER A 406 -4.77 -13.52 18.22
C SER A 406 -4.71 -12.14 18.86
N TYR A 407 -4.16 -11.12 18.17
CA TYR A 407 -4.07 -9.78 18.71
C TYR A 407 -5.45 -9.14 18.94
N LEU A 408 -6.41 -9.36 18.04
CA LEU A 408 -7.77 -8.84 18.18
C LEU A 408 -8.52 -9.54 19.34
N CYS A 409 -8.34 -10.86 19.52
CA CYS A 409 -8.92 -11.60 20.64
C CYS A 409 -8.36 -11.10 21.97
N ASP A 410 -7.02 -11.03 22.09
CA ASP A 410 -6.37 -10.51 23.30
C ASP A 410 -6.87 -9.09 23.67
N ALA A 411 -7.05 -8.25 22.66
CA ALA A 411 -7.54 -6.88 22.86
C ALA A 411 -9.02 -6.82 23.25
N ALA A 412 -9.86 -7.72 22.75
CA ALA A 412 -11.28 -7.80 23.06
C ALA A 412 -11.55 -8.33 24.47
N ASP A 413 -10.76 -9.30 24.94
CA ASP A 413 -10.90 -9.89 26.28
C ASP A 413 -10.63 -8.86 27.40
N HIS A 414 -9.85 -7.83 27.12
CA HIS A 414 -9.53 -6.74 28.05
C HIS A 414 -10.43 -5.51 27.89
N SER A 415 -11.42 -5.56 26.99
CA SER A 415 -12.31 -4.42 26.71
C SER A 415 -13.68 -4.62 27.34
N PRO A 416 -14.22 -3.66 28.11
CA PRO A 416 -15.59 -3.71 28.61
C PRO A 416 -16.56 -3.69 27.42
N ARG A 417 -17.55 -4.59 27.41
CA ARG A 417 -18.57 -4.61 26.36
C ARG A 417 -19.39 -3.32 26.38
N ILE A 418 -19.70 -2.77 25.21
CA ILE A 418 -20.63 -1.65 25.07
C ILE A 418 -21.95 -2.06 25.75
N PRO A 419 -22.46 -1.30 26.74
CA PRO A 419 -23.74 -1.61 27.33
C PRO A 419 -24.80 -1.64 26.24
N SER A 420 -25.55 -2.74 26.14
CA SER A 420 -26.71 -2.80 25.27
C SER A 420 -27.62 -1.66 25.69
N ALA A 421 -27.86 -0.68 24.81
CA ALA A 421 -28.89 0.31 25.04
C ALA A 421 -30.18 -0.48 25.33
N SER A 422 -30.67 -0.43 26.57
CA SER A 422 -31.95 -1.00 26.91
C SER A 422 -32.98 -0.38 25.97
N LEU A 423 -33.53 -1.20 25.11
CA LEU A 423 -34.76 -0.94 24.38
C LEU A 423 -35.86 -0.73 25.42
N ASN A 424 -35.93 0.45 26.00
CA ASN A 424 -37.06 0.86 26.76
C ASN A 424 -37.85 1.89 25.94
N SER A 425 -38.92 1.32 25.39
CA SER A 425 -40.21 1.91 24.99
C SER A 425 -40.22 3.32 24.43
#